data_1efd3e99b8174a6c3c1e9dfbdf356822
#
_entry.id   1efd3e99b8174a6c3c1e9dfbdf356822
#
_cell.length_a   1.000
_cell.length_b   1.000
_cell.length_c   1.000
_cell.angle_alpha   90.00
_cell.angle_beta   90.00
_cell.angle_gamma   90.00
#
_symmetry.space_group_name_H-M   'P 1'
#
loop_
_entity.id
_entity.type
_entity.pdbx_description
1 polymer ?
#
loop_
_entity_poly.entity_id
_entity_poly.type
_entity_poly.pdbx_seq_one_letter_code
_entity_poly.pdbx_strand_id
1 'polypeptide(L)'
;MKLATVKTAFGTTAVRLEGEATSLMSSTMLTGIELDFDDVGALLRSGDWSKAAELSGEPMVFATEDLAPVVPQPEKIICVGLNYAKHIREMNREFPEHPTLFIKFADALTGPYDDVFIPEYGTAKLDYEGELAVVIGKRAHRVAEDEALDFVAGYAIMNDYTLRDIQRQTSQFHAGKSFYRTAGFGPWLTTADEWSSGNHARVRTTLDGEVKQDDDTDDLIFSVAKLIEFCSSLYPLNPGDVIVTGTPEGVGFARDEFIQDGQTVRIEIEGLGHIENTTHYGEPVSSTGCGPNCSCHS
;
A
#
# COMPACT_ATOMS: atom_id res chain seq x y z
N MET A 1 11.46 -13.24 -5.57
CA MET A 1 12.30 -12.58 -4.53
C MET A 1 11.51 -11.50 -3.79
N LYS A 2 12.05 -11.00 -2.66
CA LYS A 2 11.44 -9.90 -1.91
C LYS A 2 12.37 -8.69 -1.88
N LEU A 3 11.84 -7.52 -2.24
CA LEU A 3 12.57 -6.26 -2.28
C LEU A 3 11.92 -5.27 -1.31
N ALA A 4 12.72 -4.67 -0.44
CA ALA A 4 12.26 -3.71 0.56
C ALA A 4 12.97 -2.38 0.41
N THR A 5 12.31 -1.29 0.77
CA THR A 5 12.92 0.00 1.01
C THR A 5 13.10 0.16 2.53
N VAL A 6 14.32 0.43 2.96
CA VAL A 6 14.70 0.49 4.38
C VAL A 6 15.18 1.89 4.73
N LYS A 7 14.69 2.41 5.85
CA LYS A 7 15.14 3.68 6.45
C LYS A 7 16.56 3.53 6.97
N THR A 8 17.40 4.53 6.74
CA THR A 8 18.77 4.62 7.23
C THR A 8 18.99 5.99 7.89
N ALA A 9 20.16 6.19 8.49
CA ALA A 9 20.52 7.50 9.06
C ALA A 9 20.63 8.63 8.00
N PHE A 10 20.75 8.28 6.71
CA PHE A 10 20.99 9.24 5.62
C PHE A 10 19.87 9.28 4.57
N GLY A 11 18.78 8.57 4.78
CA GLY A 11 17.67 8.47 3.84
C GLY A 11 17.09 7.06 3.79
N THR A 12 16.94 6.52 2.60
CA THR A 12 16.47 5.14 2.39
C THR A 12 17.44 4.39 1.48
N THR A 13 17.36 3.06 1.49
CA THR A 13 18.08 2.17 0.57
C THR A 13 17.22 1.00 0.15
N ALA A 14 17.42 0.51 -1.08
CA ALA A 14 16.79 -0.72 -1.55
C ALA A 14 17.54 -1.94 -1.02
N VAL A 15 16.78 -2.93 -0.51
CA VAL A 15 17.33 -4.16 0.06
C VAL A 15 16.65 -5.36 -0.56
N ARG A 16 17.44 -6.33 -1.03
CA ARG A 16 16.93 -7.67 -1.34
C ARG A 16 16.92 -8.49 -0.06
N LEU A 17 15.72 -8.89 0.39
CA LEU A 17 15.56 -9.68 1.61
C LEU A 17 16.12 -11.10 1.42
N GLU A 18 16.71 -11.64 2.47
CA GLU A 18 17.18 -13.02 2.56
C GLU A 18 16.34 -13.80 3.57
N GLY A 19 16.01 -15.05 3.26
CA GLY A 19 15.25 -15.96 4.12
C GLY A 19 13.90 -16.37 3.54
N GLU A 20 13.33 -17.40 4.15
CA GLU A 20 12.02 -17.92 3.79
C GLU A 20 10.90 -16.95 4.21
N ALA A 21 9.85 -16.85 3.41
CA ALA A 21 8.72 -15.93 3.63
C ALA A 21 8.12 -16.06 5.04
N THR A 22 7.92 -17.28 5.54
CA THR A 22 7.38 -17.53 6.88
C THR A 22 8.30 -17.07 8.01
N SER A 23 9.62 -17.15 7.80
CA SER A 23 10.62 -16.65 8.75
C SER A 23 10.63 -15.13 8.78
N LEU A 24 10.57 -14.49 7.61
CA LEU A 24 10.52 -13.02 7.49
C LEU A 24 9.26 -12.45 8.17
N MET A 25 8.09 -13.09 7.98
CA MET A 25 6.82 -12.63 8.55
C MET A 25 6.73 -12.76 10.09
N SER A 26 7.53 -13.61 10.69
CA SER A 26 7.54 -13.85 12.15
C SER A 26 8.69 -13.17 12.90
N SER A 27 9.61 -12.53 12.18
CA SER A 27 10.79 -11.90 12.75
C SER A 27 10.59 -10.40 12.92
N THR A 28 11.10 -9.85 14.02
CA THR A 28 11.24 -8.39 14.22
C THR A 28 12.55 -7.84 13.67
N MET A 29 13.50 -8.73 13.33
CA MET A 29 14.77 -8.38 12.69
C MET A 29 14.87 -9.10 11.36
N LEU A 30 15.18 -8.35 10.33
CA LEU A 30 15.32 -8.82 8.96
C LEU A 30 16.78 -8.75 8.50
N THR A 31 17.12 -9.62 7.56
CA THR A 31 18.41 -9.64 6.90
C THR A 31 18.23 -9.51 5.40
N GLY A 32 19.18 -8.86 4.75
CA GLY A 32 19.17 -8.70 3.31
C GLY A 32 20.47 -8.19 2.77
N ILE A 33 20.53 -8.05 1.47
CA ILE A 33 21.65 -7.45 0.75
C ILE A 33 21.24 -6.04 0.33
N GLU A 34 21.98 -5.04 0.78
CA GLU A 34 21.83 -3.66 0.34
C GLU A 34 22.16 -3.55 -1.14
N LEU A 35 21.27 -2.92 -1.89
CA LEU A 35 21.47 -2.65 -3.32
C LEU A 35 21.84 -1.17 -3.49
N ASP A 36 22.63 -0.85 -4.50
CA ASP A 36 23.10 0.53 -4.76
C ASP A 36 21.99 1.39 -5.41
N PHE A 37 20.86 1.52 -4.69
CA PHE A 37 19.69 2.32 -5.08
C PHE A 37 19.04 2.93 -3.84
N ASP A 38 18.58 4.16 -3.95
CA ASP A 38 17.94 4.88 -2.83
C ASP A 38 16.66 4.21 -2.32
N ASP A 39 15.92 3.52 -3.17
CA ASP A 39 14.68 2.81 -2.86
C ASP A 39 14.32 1.78 -3.96
N VAL A 40 13.33 0.94 -3.69
CA VAL A 40 12.82 -0.03 -4.68
C VAL A 40 12.30 0.66 -5.94
N GLY A 41 11.70 1.85 -5.83
CA GLY A 41 11.23 2.61 -7.00
C GLY A 41 12.39 3.07 -7.89
N ALA A 42 13.53 3.50 -7.31
CA ALA A 42 14.74 3.83 -8.04
C ALA A 42 15.30 2.60 -8.77
N LEU A 43 15.36 1.45 -8.10
CA LEU A 43 15.74 0.17 -8.72
C LEU A 43 14.80 -0.19 -9.88
N LEU A 44 13.49 -0.05 -9.73
CA LEU A 44 12.53 -0.35 -10.81
C LEU A 44 12.74 0.57 -12.02
N ARG A 45 12.94 1.86 -11.79
CA ARG A 45 13.18 2.86 -12.86
C ARG A 45 14.51 2.65 -13.59
N SER A 46 15.52 2.06 -12.96
CA SER A 46 16.81 1.74 -13.62
C SER A 46 16.65 0.67 -14.72
N GLY A 47 15.62 -0.16 -14.64
CA GLY A 47 15.43 -1.32 -15.50
C GLY A 47 16.21 -2.58 -15.08
N ASP A 48 17.04 -2.50 -14.03
CA ASP A 48 17.88 -3.61 -13.55
C ASP A 48 17.17 -4.51 -12.51
N TRP A 49 15.95 -4.19 -12.12
CA TRP A 49 15.23 -4.90 -11.06
C TRP A 49 15.03 -6.40 -11.35
N SER A 50 14.87 -6.80 -12.62
CA SER A 50 14.75 -8.20 -13.00
C SER A 50 16.02 -9.01 -12.75
N LYS A 51 17.16 -8.32 -12.60
CA LYS A 51 18.47 -8.89 -12.26
C LYS A 51 18.83 -8.68 -10.78
N ALA A 52 17.93 -8.13 -9.98
CA ALA A 52 18.22 -7.83 -8.57
C ALA A 52 18.65 -9.06 -7.76
N ALA A 53 18.27 -10.26 -8.19
CA ALA A 53 18.74 -11.51 -7.60
C ALA A 53 20.25 -11.73 -7.77
N GLU A 54 20.87 -11.16 -8.83
CA GLU A 54 22.28 -11.29 -9.18
C GLU A 54 23.13 -10.12 -8.68
N LEU A 55 22.47 -9.01 -8.27
CA LEU A 55 23.20 -7.85 -7.75
C LEU A 55 23.87 -8.21 -6.43
N SER A 56 25.14 -7.87 -6.33
CA SER A 56 25.92 -7.95 -5.09
C SER A 56 25.80 -6.65 -4.30
N GLY A 57 25.96 -6.73 -2.99
CA GLY A 57 25.97 -5.59 -2.10
C GLY A 57 26.41 -6.01 -0.70
N GLU A 58 26.39 -5.08 0.25
CA GLU A 58 26.75 -5.36 1.63
C GLU A 58 25.60 -6.04 2.38
N PRO A 59 25.90 -7.03 3.24
CA PRO A 59 24.91 -7.61 4.13
C PRO A 59 24.37 -6.56 5.11
N MET A 60 23.05 -6.50 5.27
CA MET A 60 22.36 -5.57 6.17
C MET A 60 21.44 -6.33 7.12
N VAL A 61 21.42 -5.88 8.39
CA VAL A 61 20.46 -6.34 9.40
C VAL A 61 19.73 -5.11 9.92
N PHE A 62 18.39 -5.17 9.96
CA PHE A 62 17.54 -4.04 10.33
C PHE A 62 16.26 -4.51 10.99
N ALA A 63 15.58 -3.64 11.73
CA ALA A 63 14.30 -3.93 12.34
C ALA A 63 13.14 -3.80 11.33
N THR A 64 12.03 -4.50 11.56
CA THR A 64 10.82 -4.32 10.74
C THR A 64 10.29 -2.88 10.78
N GLU A 65 10.52 -2.16 11.87
CA GLU A 65 10.17 -0.73 12.05
C GLU A 65 10.98 0.19 11.12
N ASP A 66 12.13 -0.27 10.62
CA ASP A 66 12.94 0.47 9.66
C ASP A 66 12.40 0.35 8.21
N LEU A 67 11.39 -0.47 7.97
CA LEU A 67 10.77 -0.55 6.65
C LEU A 67 10.06 0.77 6.31
N ALA A 68 10.38 1.29 5.14
CA ALA A 68 9.70 2.43 4.52
C ALA A 68 8.59 1.93 3.56
N PRO A 69 7.74 2.81 3.00
CA PRO A 69 6.88 2.42 1.88
C PRO A 69 7.68 1.72 0.79
N VAL A 70 7.14 0.66 0.20
CA VAL A 70 7.85 -0.14 -0.83
C VAL A 70 8.42 0.75 -1.94
N VAL A 71 7.59 1.64 -2.48
CA VAL A 71 7.99 2.70 -3.41
C VAL A 71 7.59 4.02 -2.75
N PRO A 72 8.53 4.77 -2.14
CA PRO A 72 8.20 5.98 -1.40
C PRO A 72 7.68 7.12 -2.28
N GLN A 73 8.11 7.19 -3.53
CA GLN A 73 7.78 8.26 -4.47
C GLN A 73 7.34 7.68 -5.84
N PRO A 74 6.17 7.01 -5.90
CA PRO A 74 5.60 6.62 -7.20
C PRO A 74 5.13 7.86 -7.96
N GLU A 75 5.23 7.85 -9.28
CA GLU A 75 4.67 8.94 -10.09
C GLU A 75 3.14 8.93 -10.04
N LYS A 76 2.54 7.74 -9.95
CA LYS A 76 1.09 7.55 -9.87
C LYS A 76 0.75 6.48 -8.82
N ILE A 77 -0.26 6.80 -8.01
CA ILE A 77 -0.98 5.83 -7.20
C ILE A 77 -2.42 5.86 -7.69
N ILE A 78 -2.82 4.81 -8.39
CA ILE A 78 -4.13 4.67 -9.01
C ILE A 78 -4.93 3.70 -8.16
N CYS A 79 -6.00 4.16 -7.54
CA CYS A 79 -6.87 3.36 -6.70
C CYS A 79 -8.16 3.01 -7.45
N VAL A 80 -8.70 1.83 -7.17
CA VAL A 80 -9.90 1.30 -7.82
C VAL A 80 -11.01 1.14 -6.78
N GLY A 81 -12.04 1.94 -6.88
CA GLY A 81 -13.23 1.81 -6.03
C GLY A 81 -14.21 0.78 -6.57
N LEU A 82 -14.95 0.12 -5.67
CA LEU A 82 -16.03 -0.81 -6.00
C LEU A 82 -15.57 -1.96 -6.92
N ASN A 83 -14.51 -2.66 -6.52
CA ASN A 83 -13.93 -3.73 -7.32
C ASN A 83 -14.08 -5.15 -6.71
N TYR A 84 -14.67 -5.29 -5.52
CA TYR A 84 -15.05 -6.58 -4.94
C TYR A 84 -16.56 -6.75 -5.01
N ALA A 85 -17.02 -7.90 -5.51
CA ALA A 85 -18.45 -8.14 -5.75
C ALA A 85 -19.28 -8.10 -4.45
N LYS A 86 -18.75 -8.65 -3.34
CA LYS A 86 -19.43 -8.60 -2.04
C LYS A 86 -19.45 -7.18 -1.48
N HIS A 87 -18.35 -6.42 -1.58
CA HIS A 87 -18.30 -5.03 -1.15
C HIS A 87 -19.30 -4.14 -1.91
N ILE A 88 -19.44 -4.33 -3.24
CA ILE A 88 -20.45 -3.60 -4.04
C ILE A 88 -21.86 -3.85 -3.51
N ARG A 89 -22.19 -5.12 -3.17
CA ARG A 89 -23.49 -5.48 -2.61
C ARG A 89 -23.66 -4.89 -1.19
N GLU A 90 -22.64 -4.97 -0.33
CA GLU A 90 -22.61 -4.37 1.00
C GLU A 90 -22.93 -2.87 0.94
N MET A 91 -22.35 -2.17 -0.03
CA MET A 91 -22.56 -0.74 -0.25
C MET A 91 -23.88 -0.42 -0.95
N ASN A 92 -24.68 -1.42 -1.26
CA ASN A 92 -25.95 -1.32 -2.00
C ASN A 92 -25.80 -0.52 -3.31
N ARG A 93 -24.75 -0.89 -4.09
CA ARG A 93 -24.41 -0.28 -5.39
C ARG A 93 -24.67 -1.25 -6.53
N GLU A 94 -24.87 -0.69 -7.71
CA GLU A 94 -24.85 -1.46 -8.96
C GLU A 94 -23.40 -1.78 -9.37
N PHE A 95 -23.23 -2.91 -10.04
CA PHE A 95 -21.92 -3.30 -10.57
C PHE A 95 -21.49 -2.29 -11.65
N PRO A 96 -20.29 -1.68 -11.53
CA PRO A 96 -19.82 -0.74 -12.54
C PRO A 96 -19.45 -1.44 -13.85
N GLU A 97 -19.77 -0.81 -14.97
CA GLU A 97 -19.34 -1.30 -16.30
C GLU A 97 -17.85 -1.07 -16.57
N HIS A 98 -17.25 -0.09 -15.89
CA HIS A 98 -15.85 0.29 -16.01
C HIS A 98 -15.23 0.53 -14.63
N PRO A 99 -13.91 0.31 -14.47
CA PRO A 99 -13.21 0.59 -13.22
C PRO A 99 -13.43 2.04 -12.76
N THR A 100 -13.86 2.23 -11.51
CA THR A 100 -13.96 3.55 -10.88
C THR A 100 -12.58 3.94 -10.36
N LEU A 101 -11.91 4.86 -11.06
CA LEU A 101 -10.56 5.27 -10.70
C LEU A 101 -10.56 6.54 -9.85
N PHE A 102 -9.68 6.58 -8.87
CA PHE A 102 -9.29 7.78 -8.14
C PHE A 102 -7.79 7.71 -7.81
N ILE A 103 -7.24 8.77 -7.24
CA ILE A 103 -5.80 8.87 -6.99
C ILE A 103 -5.50 9.06 -5.51
N LYS A 104 -4.32 8.59 -5.08
CA LYS A 104 -3.63 9.01 -3.87
C LYS A 104 -2.36 9.75 -4.25
N PHE A 105 -1.95 10.71 -3.44
CA PHE A 105 -0.63 11.31 -3.60
C PHE A 105 0.43 10.51 -2.83
N ALA A 106 1.68 10.58 -3.27
CA ALA A 106 2.80 9.94 -2.60
C ALA A 106 2.95 10.40 -1.13
N ASP A 107 2.59 11.65 -0.84
CA ASP A 107 2.58 12.20 0.53
C ASP A 107 1.66 11.46 1.50
N ALA A 108 0.69 10.70 0.99
CA ALA A 108 -0.18 9.87 1.82
C ALA A 108 0.51 8.57 2.28
N LEU A 109 1.61 8.14 1.63
CA LEU A 109 2.28 6.89 1.97
C LEU A 109 3.00 6.97 3.31
N THR A 110 2.93 5.88 4.08
CA THR A 110 3.73 5.64 5.29
C THR A 110 4.24 4.21 5.31
N GLY A 111 5.22 3.93 6.15
CA GLY A 111 5.79 2.59 6.28
C GLY A 111 4.77 1.55 6.75
N PRO A 112 5.05 0.26 6.48
CA PRO A 112 4.12 -0.83 6.80
C PRO A 112 3.86 -0.98 8.31
N TYR A 113 4.75 -0.47 9.16
CA TYR A 113 4.67 -0.56 10.62
C TYR A 113 4.80 0.82 11.30
N ASP A 114 4.63 1.90 10.55
CA ASP A 114 4.61 3.26 11.10
C ASP A 114 3.27 3.54 11.78
N ASP A 115 3.28 4.37 12.82
CA ASP A 115 2.07 4.97 13.36
C ASP A 115 1.44 5.95 12.37
N VAL A 116 0.11 6.01 12.37
CA VAL A 116 -0.70 6.92 11.56
C VAL A 116 -1.28 8.01 12.43
N PHE A 117 -1.04 9.27 12.08
CA PHE A 117 -1.53 10.43 12.82
C PHE A 117 -2.61 11.16 12.03
N ILE A 118 -3.80 11.29 12.64
CA ILE A 118 -4.95 11.99 12.06
C ILE A 118 -5.11 13.33 12.77
N PRO A 119 -5.08 14.47 12.04
CA PRO A 119 -5.26 15.78 12.67
C PRO A 119 -6.60 15.88 13.43
N GLU A 120 -6.64 16.56 14.59
CA GLU A 120 -7.85 16.68 15.41
C GLU A 120 -9.04 17.30 14.66
N TYR A 121 -8.79 18.20 13.69
CA TYR A 121 -9.85 18.76 12.83
C TYR A 121 -10.32 17.77 11.75
N GLY A 122 -9.65 16.64 11.65
CA GLY A 122 -9.82 15.74 10.55
C GLY A 122 -11.10 14.97 10.63
N THR A 123 -11.49 14.31 11.72
CA THR A 123 -12.72 13.56 11.66
C THR A 123 -12.83 12.44 12.69
N ALA A 124 -14.08 12.11 13.02
CA ALA A 124 -14.40 10.93 13.80
C ALA A 124 -14.71 9.69 12.92
N LYS A 125 -14.45 9.75 11.58
CA LYS A 125 -14.89 8.69 10.66
C LYS A 125 -13.74 8.10 9.83
N LEU A 126 -12.61 7.86 10.49
CA LEU A 126 -11.50 7.12 9.87
C LEU A 126 -11.87 5.65 9.74
N ASP A 127 -11.62 5.09 8.55
CA ASP A 127 -11.95 3.74 8.17
C ASP A 127 -10.76 3.05 7.49
N TYR A 128 -10.67 1.74 7.63
CA TYR A 128 -9.66 0.89 7.02
C TYR A 128 -10.14 0.31 5.69
N GLU A 129 -9.22 0.09 4.77
CA GLU A 129 -9.45 -0.65 3.52
C GLU A 129 -8.19 -1.46 3.18
N GLY A 130 -8.22 -2.78 3.47
CA GLY A 130 -7.15 -3.69 3.11
C GLY A 130 -7.17 -3.99 1.61
N GLU A 131 -6.05 -3.73 0.91
CA GLU A 131 -6.00 -3.84 -0.54
C GLU A 131 -4.71 -4.50 -1.05
N LEU A 132 -4.85 -5.27 -2.13
CA LEU A 132 -3.73 -5.71 -2.95
C LEU A 132 -3.19 -4.51 -3.73
N ALA A 133 -1.89 -4.27 -3.62
CA ALA A 133 -1.18 -3.26 -4.39
C ALA A 133 -0.31 -3.93 -5.47
N VAL A 134 -0.47 -3.49 -6.71
CA VAL A 134 0.27 -3.95 -7.90
C VAL A 134 1.30 -2.91 -8.26
N VAL A 135 2.57 -3.29 -8.34
CA VAL A 135 3.66 -2.38 -8.69
C VAL A 135 4.12 -2.65 -10.12
N ILE A 136 4.12 -1.62 -10.95
CA ILE A 136 4.52 -1.70 -12.36
C ILE A 136 6.05 -1.79 -12.46
N GLY A 137 6.53 -2.72 -13.28
CA GLY A 137 7.97 -2.97 -13.49
C GLY A 137 8.51 -2.56 -14.86
N LYS A 138 7.62 -2.41 -15.84
CA LYS A 138 7.97 -1.98 -17.20
C LYS A 138 6.95 -0.95 -17.67
N ARG A 139 7.39 -0.01 -18.51
CA ARG A 139 6.49 0.99 -19.07
C ARG A 139 5.40 0.33 -19.91
N ALA A 140 4.14 0.45 -19.49
CA ALA A 140 2.94 -0.05 -20.16
C ALA A 140 2.13 1.10 -20.75
N HIS A 141 1.80 1.04 -22.05
CA HIS A 141 0.93 2.01 -22.71
C HIS A 141 0.14 1.34 -23.83
N ARG A 142 -1.18 1.27 -23.64
CA ARG A 142 -2.12 0.61 -24.56
C ARG A 142 -1.80 -0.88 -24.72
N VAL A 143 -1.55 -1.54 -23.62
CA VAL A 143 -1.28 -2.99 -23.58
C VAL A 143 -2.59 -3.76 -23.57
N ALA A 144 -2.59 -4.93 -24.22
CA ALA A 144 -3.74 -5.83 -24.19
C ALA A 144 -3.81 -6.59 -22.86
N GLU A 145 -5.01 -7.03 -22.48
CA GLU A 145 -5.24 -7.73 -21.20
C GLU A 145 -4.39 -8.99 -21.07
N ASP A 146 -4.23 -9.77 -22.12
CA ASP A 146 -3.45 -11.01 -22.13
C ASP A 146 -1.93 -10.80 -22.00
N GLU A 147 -1.42 -9.60 -22.30
CA GLU A 147 -0.01 -9.22 -22.12
C GLU A 147 0.22 -8.42 -20.81
N ALA A 148 -0.83 -7.97 -20.14
CA ALA A 148 -0.76 -6.97 -19.08
C ALA A 148 0.11 -7.39 -17.88
N LEU A 149 0.09 -8.64 -17.48
CA LEU A 149 0.87 -9.15 -16.34
C LEU A 149 2.38 -9.16 -16.60
N ASP A 150 2.85 -9.14 -17.84
CA ASP A 150 4.27 -9.03 -18.19
C ASP A 150 4.89 -7.68 -17.80
N PHE A 151 4.06 -6.70 -17.46
CA PHE A 151 4.46 -5.36 -17.05
C PHE A 151 4.53 -5.19 -15.53
N VAL A 152 4.12 -6.21 -14.75
CA VAL A 152 4.12 -6.19 -13.28
C VAL A 152 5.52 -6.54 -12.75
N ALA A 153 6.05 -5.73 -11.83
CA ALA A 153 7.24 -6.07 -11.05
C ALA A 153 6.90 -7.04 -9.93
N GLY A 154 5.79 -6.82 -9.26
CA GLY A 154 5.35 -7.62 -8.14
C GLY A 154 4.19 -6.97 -7.39
N TYR A 155 3.97 -7.45 -6.18
CA TYR A 155 2.80 -7.17 -5.38
C TYR A 155 3.19 -6.83 -3.94
N ALA A 156 2.36 -6.02 -3.31
CA ALA A 156 2.47 -5.61 -1.92
C ALA A 156 1.08 -5.39 -1.31
N ILE A 157 1.02 -4.90 -0.09
CA ILE A 157 -0.22 -4.59 0.64
C ILE A 157 -0.31 -3.09 0.83
N MET A 158 -1.51 -2.52 0.67
CA MET A 158 -1.77 -1.13 1.04
C MET A 158 -3.03 -1.04 1.91
N ASN A 159 -2.99 -0.15 2.91
CA ASN A 159 -4.20 0.29 3.59
C ASN A 159 -4.66 1.60 2.96
N ASP A 160 -5.76 1.55 2.21
CA ASP A 160 -6.37 2.74 1.63
C ASP A 160 -7.23 3.48 2.68
N TYR A 161 -6.60 3.88 3.80
CA TYR A 161 -7.27 4.62 4.87
C TYR A 161 -8.14 5.75 4.30
N THR A 162 -9.36 5.83 4.83
CA THR A 162 -10.40 6.71 4.32
C THR A 162 -11.03 7.53 5.44
N LEU A 163 -11.01 8.85 5.28
CA LEU A 163 -11.80 9.75 6.12
C LEU A 163 -13.17 9.92 5.47
N ARG A 164 -14.17 9.11 5.90
CA ARG A 164 -15.46 8.94 5.23
C ARG A 164 -16.30 10.20 5.14
N ASP A 165 -16.27 11.04 6.14
CA ASP A 165 -16.96 12.33 6.15
C ASP A 165 -16.34 13.32 5.14
N ILE A 166 -15.01 13.30 4.96
CA ILE A 166 -14.33 14.11 3.94
C ILE A 166 -14.55 13.51 2.55
N GLN A 167 -14.40 12.19 2.39
CA GLN A 167 -14.62 11.49 1.12
C GLN A 167 -15.97 11.82 0.49
N ARG A 168 -17.00 12.03 1.33
CA ARG A 168 -18.39 12.21 0.89
C ARG A 168 -18.83 13.67 0.76
N GLN A 169 -17.96 14.61 1.00
CA GLN A 169 -18.29 16.04 0.81
C GLN A 169 -18.51 16.41 -0.66
N THR A 170 -17.89 15.66 -1.56
CA THR A 170 -18.02 15.84 -3.01
C THR A 170 -18.17 14.49 -3.70
N SER A 171 -18.35 14.50 -5.03
CA SER A 171 -18.35 13.28 -5.84
C SER A 171 -16.96 12.68 -6.06
N GLN A 172 -15.88 13.40 -5.70
CA GLN A 172 -14.49 12.95 -5.85
C GLN A 172 -13.96 12.39 -4.52
N PHE A 173 -13.43 11.16 -4.53
CA PHE A 173 -12.97 10.47 -3.32
C PHE A 173 -11.65 10.98 -2.79
N HIS A 174 -10.85 11.58 -3.65
CA HIS A 174 -9.46 11.98 -3.41
C HIS A 174 -9.23 12.70 -2.07
N ALA A 175 -10.06 13.69 -1.71
CA ALA A 175 -9.86 14.47 -0.49
C ALA A 175 -9.89 13.63 0.80
N GLY A 176 -10.74 12.59 0.86
CA GLY A 176 -10.80 11.66 2.00
C GLY A 176 -9.79 10.53 1.94
N LYS A 177 -9.02 10.42 0.85
CA LYS A 177 -8.12 9.29 0.54
C LYS A 177 -6.63 9.67 0.54
N SER A 178 -6.27 10.96 0.64
CA SER A 178 -4.89 11.44 0.48
C SER A 178 -4.42 12.31 1.64
N PHE A 179 -4.83 12.01 2.87
CA PHE A 179 -4.26 12.65 4.04
C PHE A 179 -2.79 12.24 4.22
N TYR A 180 -2.00 13.18 4.74
CA TYR A 180 -0.56 13.01 4.89
C TYR A 180 -0.24 11.78 5.76
N ARG A 181 0.60 10.86 5.24
CA ARG A 181 1.10 9.65 5.91
C ARG A 181 0.00 8.78 6.53
N THR A 182 -1.08 8.55 5.79
CA THR A 182 -2.19 7.70 6.24
C THR A 182 -2.32 6.38 5.47
N ALA A 183 -1.46 6.09 4.50
CA ALA A 183 -1.51 4.85 3.73
C ALA A 183 -0.30 3.98 4.03
N GLY A 184 -0.43 2.99 4.91
CA GLY A 184 0.57 1.96 5.13
C GLY A 184 0.80 1.16 3.86
N PHE A 185 2.06 1.08 3.36
CA PHE A 185 2.40 0.41 2.11
C PHE A 185 3.62 -0.50 2.25
N GLY A 186 3.41 -1.80 2.15
CA GLY A 186 4.46 -2.79 2.32
C GLY A 186 3.96 -4.23 2.44
N PRO A 187 4.61 -5.10 3.23
CA PRO A 187 5.87 -4.81 3.94
C PRO A 187 7.06 -4.73 3.00
N TRP A 188 7.01 -5.42 1.88
CA TRP A 188 7.99 -5.48 0.79
C TRP A 188 7.29 -5.72 -0.54
N LEU A 189 8.02 -5.60 -1.64
CA LEU A 189 7.60 -6.06 -2.96
C LEU A 189 7.92 -7.55 -3.09
N THR A 190 6.91 -8.40 -3.21
CA THR A 190 7.09 -9.80 -3.65
C THR A 190 6.99 -9.82 -5.17
N THR A 191 8.07 -10.24 -5.84
CA THR A 191 8.15 -10.20 -7.30
C THR A 191 7.17 -11.14 -7.98
N ALA A 192 6.73 -10.81 -9.20
CA ALA A 192 5.68 -11.51 -9.92
C ALA A 192 6.03 -12.98 -10.29
N ASP A 193 7.31 -13.35 -10.27
CA ASP A 193 7.77 -14.72 -10.42
C ASP A 193 7.61 -15.57 -9.16
N GLU A 194 7.56 -14.92 -7.97
CA GLU A 194 7.36 -15.61 -6.68
C GLU A 194 5.87 -15.64 -6.27
N TRP A 195 5.11 -14.62 -6.63
CA TRP A 195 3.69 -14.52 -6.34
C TRP A 195 2.94 -13.92 -7.54
N SER A 196 1.75 -14.44 -7.85
CA SER A 196 0.95 -13.99 -8.99
C SER A 196 -0.48 -13.67 -8.57
N SER A 197 -1.03 -12.60 -9.13
CA SER A 197 -2.44 -12.22 -8.93
C SER A 197 -3.46 -13.22 -9.50
N GLY A 198 -3.02 -14.20 -10.28
CA GLY A 198 -3.83 -15.34 -10.69
C GLY A 198 -3.94 -16.43 -9.61
N ASN A 199 -3.19 -16.31 -8.52
CA ASN A 199 -3.36 -17.15 -7.35
C ASN A 199 -4.50 -16.57 -6.50
N HIS A 200 -5.39 -17.44 -6.04
CA HIS A 200 -6.33 -17.10 -4.98
C HIS A 200 -5.54 -16.67 -3.75
N ALA A 201 -5.84 -15.53 -3.18
CA ALA A 201 -5.15 -15.05 -2.01
C ALA A 201 -6.14 -14.42 -1.03
N ARG A 202 -6.15 -14.95 0.19
CA ARG A 202 -6.97 -14.41 1.26
C ARG A 202 -6.48 -13.02 1.64
N VAL A 203 -7.41 -12.06 1.67
CA VAL A 203 -7.21 -10.69 2.18
C VAL A 203 -7.94 -10.60 3.51
N ARG A 204 -7.20 -10.30 4.57
CA ARG A 204 -7.75 -10.24 5.91
C ARG A 204 -7.33 -8.94 6.60
N THR A 205 -8.32 -8.20 7.13
CA THR A 205 -8.10 -7.03 7.96
C THR A 205 -8.62 -7.27 9.37
N THR A 206 -7.81 -6.92 10.36
CA THR A 206 -8.22 -6.93 11.77
C THR A 206 -8.06 -5.53 12.37
N LEU A 207 -8.96 -5.19 13.31
CA LEU A 207 -8.87 -4.02 14.16
C LEU A 207 -8.74 -4.51 15.61
N ASP A 208 -7.61 -4.22 16.26
CA ASP A 208 -7.26 -4.75 17.59
C ASP A 208 -7.41 -6.29 17.70
N GLY A 209 -7.07 -6.99 16.61
CA GLY A 209 -7.17 -8.45 16.52
C GLY A 209 -8.56 -9.00 16.18
N GLU A 210 -9.61 -8.17 16.18
CA GLU A 210 -10.95 -8.55 15.71
C GLU A 210 -11.02 -8.51 14.19
N VAL A 211 -11.46 -9.61 13.56
CA VAL A 211 -11.57 -9.71 12.10
C VAL A 211 -12.69 -8.80 11.60
N LYS A 212 -12.35 -7.89 10.70
CA LYS A 212 -13.27 -6.94 10.07
C LYS A 212 -13.49 -7.25 8.59
N GLN A 213 -12.44 -7.58 7.85
CA GLN A 213 -12.53 -8.02 6.45
C GLN A 213 -11.89 -9.41 6.33
N ASP A 214 -12.49 -10.28 5.57
CA ASP A 214 -11.99 -11.65 5.34
C ASP A 214 -12.59 -12.18 4.03
N ASP A 215 -11.84 -12.03 2.95
CA ASP A 215 -12.28 -12.41 1.61
C ASP A 215 -11.08 -12.89 0.77
N ASP A 216 -11.33 -13.17 -0.49
CA ASP A 216 -10.33 -13.65 -1.44
C ASP A 216 -10.24 -12.71 -2.64
N THR A 217 -9.05 -12.61 -3.25
CA THR A 217 -8.82 -11.82 -4.47
C THR A 217 -9.63 -12.31 -5.67
N ASP A 218 -10.23 -13.48 -5.61
CA ASP A 218 -11.17 -13.98 -6.61
C ASP A 218 -12.49 -13.21 -6.67
N ASP A 219 -12.85 -12.48 -5.61
CA ASP A 219 -14.06 -11.64 -5.61
C ASP A 219 -13.88 -10.34 -6.41
N LEU A 220 -12.66 -10.06 -6.93
CA LEU A 220 -12.39 -8.93 -7.83
C LEU A 220 -13.22 -9.03 -9.12
N ILE A 221 -13.98 -7.99 -9.45
CA ILE A 221 -14.78 -7.93 -10.69
C ILE A 221 -13.96 -7.49 -11.90
N PHE A 222 -12.93 -6.67 -11.68
CA PHE A 222 -11.90 -6.35 -12.66
C PHE A 222 -10.58 -6.93 -12.19
N SER A 223 -10.05 -7.90 -12.94
CA SER A 223 -8.76 -8.54 -12.67
C SER A 223 -7.60 -7.54 -12.74
N VAL A 224 -6.45 -7.88 -12.15
CA VAL A 224 -5.23 -7.06 -12.28
C VAL A 224 -4.88 -6.80 -13.74
N ALA A 225 -4.97 -7.81 -14.60
CA ALA A 225 -4.72 -7.67 -16.04
C ALA A 225 -5.67 -6.65 -16.68
N LYS A 226 -6.97 -6.73 -16.34
CA LYS A 226 -7.99 -5.79 -16.83
C LYS A 226 -7.76 -4.37 -16.34
N LEU A 227 -7.31 -4.19 -15.11
CA LEU A 227 -6.98 -2.88 -14.56
C LEU A 227 -5.78 -2.25 -15.29
N ILE A 228 -4.73 -3.04 -15.58
CA ILE A 228 -3.56 -2.57 -16.33
C ILE A 228 -3.94 -2.21 -17.76
N GLU A 229 -4.69 -3.07 -18.47
CA GLU A 229 -5.22 -2.76 -19.80
C GLU A 229 -5.98 -1.43 -19.77
N PHE A 230 -6.95 -1.28 -18.87
CA PHE A 230 -7.78 -0.09 -18.76
C PHE A 230 -6.95 1.17 -18.46
N CYS A 231 -6.14 1.15 -17.41
CA CYS A 231 -5.32 2.31 -17.04
C CYS A 231 -4.30 2.68 -18.13
N SER A 232 -3.63 1.67 -18.74
CA SER A 232 -2.66 1.92 -19.79
C SER A 232 -3.27 2.44 -21.09
N SER A 233 -4.58 2.24 -21.30
CA SER A 233 -5.31 2.83 -22.42
C SER A 233 -5.49 4.35 -22.27
N LEU A 234 -5.57 4.83 -21.02
CA LEU A 234 -5.79 6.25 -20.69
C LEU A 234 -4.46 7.04 -20.66
N TYR A 235 -3.44 6.46 -20.02
CA TYR A 235 -2.11 7.10 -19.85
C TYR A 235 -1.02 6.03 -19.69
N PRO A 236 0.25 6.36 -19.96
CA PRO A 236 1.34 5.44 -19.70
C PRO A 236 1.46 5.12 -18.19
N LEU A 237 1.65 3.84 -17.87
CA LEU A 237 2.11 3.39 -16.57
C LEU A 237 3.65 3.25 -16.63
N ASN A 238 4.35 3.78 -15.65
CA ASN A 238 5.81 3.76 -15.58
C ASN A 238 6.31 2.81 -14.48
N PRO A 239 7.56 2.33 -14.55
CA PRO A 239 8.13 1.53 -13.46
C PRO A 239 8.06 2.24 -12.12
N GLY A 240 7.51 1.58 -11.12
CA GLY A 240 7.25 2.14 -9.79
C GLY A 240 5.86 2.76 -9.60
N ASP A 241 5.04 2.91 -10.66
CA ASP A 241 3.62 3.25 -10.50
C ASP A 241 2.88 2.12 -9.76
N VAL A 242 1.87 2.48 -8.97
CA VAL A 242 1.11 1.56 -8.13
C VAL A 242 -0.36 1.58 -8.53
N ILE A 243 -0.96 0.39 -8.70
CA ILE A 243 -2.40 0.21 -8.81
C ILE A 243 -2.89 -0.48 -7.53
N VAL A 244 -3.83 0.14 -6.82
CA VAL A 244 -4.46 -0.36 -5.60
C VAL A 244 -5.83 -0.88 -5.98
N THR A 245 -6.07 -2.20 -5.80
CA THR A 245 -7.07 -2.93 -6.57
C THR A 245 -8.50 -2.89 -6.01
N GLY A 246 -8.71 -2.20 -4.91
CA GLY A 246 -9.98 -2.16 -4.19
C GLY A 246 -9.98 -3.07 -2.97
N THR A 247 -10.95 -2.84 -2.09
CA THR A 247 -11.08 -3.50 -0.80
C THR A 247 -12.27 -4.46 -0.78
N PRO A 248 -12.20 -5.59 -0.02
CA PRO A 248 -13.33 -6.48 0.19
C PRO A 248 -14.41 -5.88 1.10
N GLU A 249 -15.53 -6.62 1.27
CA GLU A 249 -16.56 -6.27 2.24
C GLU A 249 -16.03 -6.18 3.67
N GLY A 250 -16.78 -5.54 4.56
CA GLY A 250 -16.44 -5.42 5.98
C GLY A 250 -15.80 -4.10 6.36
N VAL A 251 -15.89 -3.09 5.49
CA VAL A 251 -15.44 -1.74 5.83
C VAL A 251 -16.24 -1.15 6.99
N GLY A 252 -15.60 -0.34 7.82
CA GLY A 252 -16.23 0.27 9.00
C GLY A 252 -17.43 1.15 8.65
N PHE A 253 -17.39 1.81 7.49
CA PHE A 253 -18.51 2.64 7.00
C PHE A 253 -19.82 1.86 6.87
N ALA A 254 -19.78 0.62 6.41
CA ALA A 254 -20.99 -0.21 6.24
C ALA A 254 -21.61 -0.62 7.58
N ARG A 255 -20.82 -0.59 8.66
CA ARG A 255 -21.19 -0.98 10.03
C ARG A 255 -21.39 0.21 10.96
N ASP A 256 -21.15 1.44 10.48
CA ASP A 256 -21.06 2.66 11.29
C ASP A 256 -20.03 2.53 12.45
N GLU A 257 -18.94 1.80 12.19
CA GLU A 257 -17.82 1.57 13.08
C GLU A 257 -16.56 2.25 12.53
N PHE A 258 -15.93 3.13 13.30
CA PHE A 258 -14.75 3.87 12.87
C PHE A 258 -13.60 3.69 13.84
N ILE A 259 -12.38 3.74 13.31
CA ILE A 259 -11.15 3.58 14.07
C ILE A 259 -11.07 4.66 15.15
N GLN A 260 -10.75 4.25 16.38
CA GLN A 260 -10.55 5.12 17.52
C GLN A 260 -9.06 5.34 17.80
N ASP A 261 -8.74 6.37 18.59
CA ASP A 261 -7.38 6.64 19.04
C ASP A 261 -6.75 5.44 19.74
N GLY A 262 -5.52 5.12 19.38
CA GLY A 262 -4.76 3.99 19.91
C GLY A 262 -5.09 2.63 19.30
N GLN A 263 -6.06 2.53 18.38
CA GLN A 263 -6.39 1.26 17.74
C GLN A 263 -5.42 0.89 16.63
N THR A 264 -5.15 -0.40 16.50
CA THR A 264 -4.23 -0.97 15.53
C THR A 264 -4.97 -1.72 14.43
N VAL A 265 -4.72 -1.32 13.18
CA VAL A 265 -5.18 -2.02 11.98
C VAL A 265 -4.07 -2.91 11.46
N ARG A 266 -4.34 -4.19 11.32
CA ARG A 266 -3.46 -5.15 10.64
C ARG A 266 -4.14 -5.70 9.40
N ILE A 267 -3.42 -5.66 8.28
CA ILE A 267 -3.86 -6.22 6.99
C ILE A 267 -2.86 -7.28 6.57
N GLU A 268 -3.37 -8.46 6.25
CA GLU A 268 -2.60 -9.61 5.79
C GLU A 268 -3.12 -10.09 4.45
N ILE A 269 -2.21 -10.35 3.52
CA ILE A 269 -2.53 -11.02 2.25
C ILE A 269 -1.65 -12.26 2.15
N GLU A 270 -2.29 -13.39 1.88
CA GLU A 270 -1.62 -14.68 1.80
C GLU A 270 -0.47 -14.67 0.79
N GLY A 271 0.71 -15.05 1.24
CA GLY A 271 1.95 -15.06 0.45
C GLY A 271 2.67 -13.71 0.34
N LEU A 272 2.05 -12.59 0.73
CA LEU A 272 2.66 -11.26 0.69
C LEU A 272 3.15 -10.76 2.06
N GLY A 273 2.60 -11.28 3.15
CA GLY A 273 2.91 -10.86 4.51
C GLY A 273 1.80 -10.00 5.12
N HIS A 274 2.18 -9.04 5.95
CA HIS A 274 1.23 -8.13 6.60
C HIS A 274 1.82 -6.73 6.80
N ILE A 275 0.93 -5.77 6.94
CA ILE A 275 1.22 -4.42 7.45
C ILE A 275 0.40 -4.19 8.72
N GLU A 276 0.91 -3.36 9.62
CA GLU A 276 0.26 -3.07 10.90
C GLU A 276 0.52 -1.63 11.31
N ASN A 277 -0.52 -0.83 11.44
CA ASN A 277 -0.41 0.59 11.75
C ASN A 277 -1.31 0.93 12.93
N THR A 278 -0.75 1.57 13.97
CA THR A 278 -1.52 2.12 15.08
C THR A 278 -1.93 3.54 14.76
N THR A 279 -3.20 3.87 14.99
CA THR A 279 -3.76 5.19 14.68
C THR A 279 -3.77 6.07 15.92
N HIS A 280 -3.35 7.33 15.75
CA HIS A 280 -3.40 8.37 16.77
C HIS A 280 -4.15 9.59 16.25
N TYR A 281 -5.01 10.19 17.10
CA TYR A 281 -5.63 11.48 16.80
C TYR A 281 -4.80 12.60 17.43
N GLY A 282 -4.47 13.62 16.64
CA GLY A 282 -3.59 14.72 17.02
C GLY A 282 -2.28 14.71 16.25
N GLU A 283 -1.40 15.63 16.56
CA GLU A 283 -0.07 15.73 15.96
C GLU A 283 0.91 14.76 16.64
N PRO A 284 1.87 14.21 15.90
CA PRO A 284 2.92 13.40 16.51
C PRO A 284 3.63 14.21 17.60
N VAL A 285 3.81 13.62 18.78
CA VAL A 285 4.57 14.26 19.86
C VAL A 285 6.01 14.44 19.37
N SER A 286 6.41 15.67 19.07
CA SER A 286 7.78 15.95 18.63
C SER A 286 8.74 15.56 19.73
N SER A 287 9.68 14.64 19.43
CA SER A 287 10.79 14.28 20.34
C SER A 287 11.74 15.44 20.62
N THR A 288 11.57 16.57 19.93
CA THR A 288 12.25 17.83 20.17
C THR A 288 11.28 18.76 20.91
N GLY A 289 11.41 18.85 22.24
CA GLY A 289 10.53 19.58 23.16
C GLY A 289 10.34 21.08 22.88
N CYS A 290 9.86 21.43 21.72
CA CYS A 290 9.36 22.76 21.40
C CYS A 290 7.82 22.73 21.49
N GLY A 291 7.29 23.08 22.66
CA GLY A 291 5.86 23.22 22.89
C GLY A 291 5.22 24.28 21.98
N PRO A 292 3.89 24.39 21.96
CA PRO A 292 3.10 25.19 21.02
C PRO A 292 3.29 26.73 21.10
N ASN A 293 4.35 27.22 21.79
CA ASN A 293 4.66 28.62 21.97
C ASN A 293 6.06 29.05 21.49
N CYS A 294 6.69 28.31 20.57
CA CYS A 294 7.91 28.81 19.94
C CYS A 294 7.56 29.82 18.84
N SER A 295 7.49 31.09 19.21
CA SER A 295 7.45 32.20 18.26
C SER A 295 8.77 32.33 17.55
N CYS A 296 8.87 31.77 16.34
CA CYS A 296 9.93 32.11 15.41
C CYS A 296 9.69 33.55 14.91
N HIS A 297 10.36 34.50 15.53
CA HIS A 297 10.44 35.86 15.03
C HIS A 297 11.55 35.95 13.99
N SER A 298 11.16 36.45 12.81
CA SER A 298 11.87 37.05 11.66
C SER A 298 12.86 36.17 10.92
#